data_78d0f9faabe1179b022ebdaff046eef2
#
_entry.id   78d0f9faabe1179b022ebdaff046eef2
#
_cell.length_a   1.000
_cell.length_b   1.000
_cell.length_c   1.000
_cell.angle_alpha   90.00
_cell.angle_beta   90.00
_cell.angle_gamma   90.00
#
_symmetry.space_group_name_H-M   'P 1'
#
loop_
_entity.id
_entity.type
_entity.pdbx_description
1 polymer ?
#
loop_
_entity_poly.entity_id
_entity_poly.type
_entity_poly.pdbx_seq_one_letter_code
_entity_poly.pdbx_strand_id
1 'polypeptide(L)'
;MANELQHNEWSGKTGGLPWMQRSLIVMFRVLPLWLLYGVMALIVPFYMIFNRKGYKAIYRFFRDRLGYGRWKSFWHVYANHFRFGQIILDRFGVYAGKKYRFVTEGQELMDELEAHPEGFVLLSSHVGNYEIAGYSLKPKSKRFNALVYAGETATVMENRQKMLSQNNMSMIPVREDLSHLFAMNTAIDNGEIVSMPADRIFGSQKAAECMFFGEKARFPMGAFALASKKNIAMLAVFVMKESYRTYHAYVRGIKNAQDFADNLEDIVRKYPTQWFNYFDFWKQ
;
A
#
# COMPACT_ATOMS: atom_id res chain seq x y z
N MET A 1 -1.50 -0.50 32.70
CA MET A 1 -1.80 -1.38 31.55
C MET A 1 -2.24 -0.65 30.25
N ALA A 2 -2.66 0.63 30.29
CA ALA A 2 -3.02 1.38 29.07
C ALA A 2 -1.83 1.98 28.30
N ASN A 3 -0.66 2.08 28.92
CA ASN A 3 0.52 2.78 28.35
C ASN A 3 1.50 1.88 27.55
N GLU A 4 1.34 0.56 27.57
CA GLU A 4 2.22 -0.36 26.85
C GLU A 4 1.73 -0.69 25.43
N LEU A 5 0.46 -0.44 25.12
CA LEU A 5 -0.11 -0.66 23.79
C LEU A 5 0.24 0.44 22.77
N GLN A 6 0.64 1.62 23.23
CA GLN A 6 1.00 2.75 22.34
C GLN A 6 2.38 2.64 21.68
N HIS A 7 3.21 1.67 22.04
CA HIS A 7 4.60 1.58 21.53
C HIS A 7 4.79 0.71 20.28
N ASN A 8 3.75 0.08 19.73
CA ASN A 8 3.84 -0.74 18.52
C ASN A 8 3.16 -0.12 17.30
N GLU A 9 2.58 1.06 17.41
CA GLU A 9 1.92 1.73 16.27
C GLU A 9 2.95 2.37 15.35
N TRP A 10 2.85 2.02 14.09
CA TRP A 10 3.55 2.73 13.02
C TRP A 10 3.03 4.17 12.97
N SER A 11 3.91 5.17 13.16
CA SER A 11 3.50 6.59 13.28
C SER A 11 3.02 7.21 11.95
N GLY A 12 3.08 6.49 10.85
CA GLY A 12 2.59 6.95 9.53
C GLY A 12 3.32 8.16 8.94
N LYS A 13 4.28 8.73 9.65
CA LYS A 13 4.96 9.95 9.21
C LYS A 13 6.07 9.63 8.22
N THR A 14 5.96 10.16 7.03
CA THR A 14 7.08 10.16 6.07
C THR A 14 8.13 11.17 6.57
N GLY A 15 9.29 10.67 6.98
CA GLY A 15 10.39 11.52 7.41
C GLY A 15 10.92 12.38 6.25
N GLY A 16 11.44 13.57 6.58
CA GLY A 16 12.10 14.46 5.65
C GLY A 16 11.53 15.88 5.64
N LEU A 17 12.43 16.87 5.55
CA LEU A 17 12.06 18.27 5.46
C LEU A 17 11.52 18.60 4.05
N PRO A 18 10.59 19.57 3.89
CA PRO A 18 10.01 19.95 2.60
C PRO A 18 11.04 20.26 1.50
N TRP A 19 12.15 20.89 1.86
CA TRP A 19 13.22 21.19 0.92
C TRP A 19 13.95 19.93 0.42
N MET A 20 14.10 18.90 1.27
CA MET A 20 14.68 17.61 0.86
C MET A 20 13.82 16.92 -0.20
N GLN A 21 12.50 16.94 -0.03
CA GLN A 21 11.56 16.36 -1.00
C GLN A 21 11.59 17.11 -2.33
N ARG A 22 11.65 18.47 -2.29
CA ARG A 22 11.80 19.29 -3.50
C ARG A 22 13.13 19.03 -4.20
N SER A 23 14.22 18.95 -3.46
CA SER A 23 15.56 18.64 -3.98
C SER A 23 15.59 17.25 -4.63
N LEU A 24 14.92 16.25 -4.02
CA LEU A 24 14.75 14.95 -4.62
C LEU A 24 14.03 15.02 -5.98
N ILE A 25 12.92 15.73 -6.09
CA ILE A 25 12.21 15.87 -7.36
C ILE A 25 13.07 16.51 -8.44
N VAL A 26 13.83 17.57 -8.09
CA VAL A 26 14.78 18.20 -9.03
C VAL A 26 15.89 17.23 -9.43
N MET A 27 16.46 16.52 -8.46
CA MET A 27 17.48 15.49 -8.72
C MET A 27 16.98 14.39 -9.65
N PHE A 28 15.72 13.95 -9.48
CA PHE A 28 15.09 12.96 -10.34
C PHE A 28 14.88 13.41 -11.79
N ARG A 29 14.79 14.71 -12.04
CA ARG A 29 14.71 15.24 -13.41
C ARG A 29 16.04 15.11 -14.13
N VAL A 30 17.15 15.26 -13.42
CA VAL A 30 18.50 15.28 -13.98
C VAL A 30 19.17 13.91 -13.96
N LEU A 31 19.08 13.19 -12.83
CA LEU A 31 19.78 11.92 -12.66
C LEU A 31 19.00 10.73 -13.23
N PRO A 32 19.69 9.76 -13.84
CA PRO A 32 19.07 8.52 -14.25
C PRO A 32 18.70 7.65 -13.05
N LEU A 33 17.55 6.97 -13.14
CA LEU A 33 16.99 6.17 -12.05
C LEU A 33 17.93 5.04 -11.59
N TRP A 34 18.70 4.44 -12.51
CA TRP A 34 19.64 3.37 -12.15
C TRP A 34 20.75 3.85 -11.20
N LEU A 35 21.20 5.10 -11.36
CA LEU A 35 22.19 5.69 -10.46
C LEU A 35 21.61 5.87 -9.06
N LEU A 36 20.36 6.34 -8.96
CA LEU A 36 19.66 6.50 -7.68
C LEU A 36 19.44 5.14 -6.99
N TYR A 37 19.16 4.09 -7.75
CA TYR A 37 19.09 2.74 -7.22
C TYR A 37 20.46 2.23 -6.73
N GLY A 38 21.55 2.56 -7.43
CA GLY A 38 22.90 2.24 -6.99
C GLY A 38 23.24 2.89 -5.63
N VAL A 39 22.93 4.16 -5.48
CA VAL A 39 23.08 4.89 -4.19
C VAL A 39 22.21 4.24 -3.11
N MET A 40 20.96 3.92 -3.41
CA MET A 40 20.05 3.25 -2.46
C MET A 40 20.62 1.89 -2.02
N ALA A 41 21.22 1.11 -2.92
CA ALA A 41 21.83 -0.18 -2.57
C ALA A 41 22.93 -0.03 -1.52
N LEU A 42 23.69 1.08 -1.55
CA LEU A 42 24.73 1.37 -0.55
C LEU A 42 24.14 1.88 0.77
N ILE A 43 22.99 2.54 0.77
CA ILE A 43 22.34 3.08 1.96
C ILE A 43 21.61 1.98 2.76
N VAL A 44 21.03 1.00 2.09
CA VAL A 44 20.21 -0.06 2.71
C VAL A 44 20.90 -0.79 3.86
N PRO A 45 22.20 -1.21 3.78
CA PRO A 45 22.87 -1.88 4.89
C PRO A 45 22.89 -1.04 6.18
N PHE A 46 23.13 0.27 6.05
CA PHE A 46 23.10 1.19 7.19
C PHE A 46 21.69 1.26 7.79
N TYR A 47 20.66 1.41 6.95
CA TYR A 47 19.29 1.42 7.42
C TYR A 47 18.90 0.13 8.15
N MET A 48 19.33 -1.04 7.68
CA MET A 48 19.11 -2.33 8.35
C MET A 48 19.74 -2.39 9.75
N ILE A 49 20.92 -1.75 9.95
CA ILE A 49 21.59 -1.68 11.24
C ILE A 49 20.81 -0.79 12.22
N PHE A 50 20.33 0.36 11.76
CA PHE A 50 19.61 1.32 12.60
C PHE A 50 18.17 0.91 12.87
N ASN A 51 17.47 0.33 11.90
CA ASN A 51 16.08 -0.14 12.04
C ASN A 51 16.00 -1.59 12.53
N ARG A 52 16.56 -1.86 13.72
CA ARG A 52 16.62 -3.23 14.27
C ARG A 52 15.24 -3.89 14.46
N LYS A 53 14.20 -3.12 14.80
CA LYS A 53 12.84 -3.64 14.98
C LYS A 53 12.28 -4.12 13.64
N GLY A 54 12.33 -3.29 12.62
CA GLY A 54 11.88 -3.64 11.26
C GLY A 54 12.69 -4.80 10.68
N TYR A 55 14.03 -4.79 10.84
CA TYR A 55 14.89 -5.90 10.44
C TYR A 55 14.42 -7.23 11.06
N LYS A 56 14.22 -7.26 12.39
CA LYS A 56 13.78 -8.48 13.10
C LYS A 56 12.40 -8.97 12.63
N ALA A 57 11.45 -8.07 12.39
CA ALA A 57 10.11 -8.43 11.94
C ALA A 57 10.17 -9.12 10.57
N ILE A 58 10.85 -8.50 9.58
CA ILE A 58 11.01 -9.07 8.24
C ILE A 58 11.87 -10.35 8.26
N TYR A 59 12.94 -10.40 9.07
CA TYR A 59 13.76 -11.61 9.19
C TYR A 59 12.94 -12.80 9.72
N ARG A 60 12.12 -12.58 10.78
CA ARG A 60 11.21 -13.60 11.32
C ARG A 60 10.19 -14.05 10.28
N PHE A 61 9.61 -13.13 9.53
CA PHE A 61 8.69 -13.48 8.45
C PHE A 61 9.34 -14.47 7.47
N PHE A 62 10.56 -14.19 6.98
CA PHE A 62 11.26 -15.11 6.08
C PHE A 62 11.63 -16.43 6.74
N ARG A 63 12.00 -16.42 8.04
CA ARG A 63 12.37 -17.62 8.78
C ARG A 63 11.15 -18.48 9.14
N ASP A 64 10.18 -17.85 9.75
CA ASP A 64 9.13 -18.57 10.49
C ASP A 64 7.92 -18.85 9.59
N ARG A 65 7.63 -17.98 8.61
CA ARG A 65 6.48 -18.11 7.70
C ARG A 65 6.83 -18.72 6.36
N LEU A 66 8.00 -18.39 5.81
CA LEU A 66 8.45 -18.93 4.52
C LEU A 66 9.46 -20.07 4.66
N GLY A 67 9.92 -20.40 5.88
CA GLY A 67 10.82 -21.50 6.15
C GLY A 67 12.24 -21.34 5.57
N TYR A 68 12.67 -20.08 5.29
CA TYR A 68 13.97 -19.86 4.65
C TYR A 68 15.13 -20.09 5.63
N GLY A 69 16.26 -20.62 5.13
CA GLY A 69 17.49 -20.74 5.89
C GLY A 69 18.06 -19.37 6.31
N ARG A 70 18.98 -19.33 7.31
CA ARG A 70 19.53 -18.09 7.88
C ARG A 70 20.09 -17.12 6.84
N TRP A 71 20.95 -17.61 5.94
CA TRP A 71 21.57 -16.80 4.88
C TRP A 71 20.58 -16.33 3.84
N LYS A 72 19.65 -17.19 3.42
CA LYS A 72 18.57 -16.82 2.50
C LYS A 72 17.70 -15.72 3.12
N SER A 73 17.33 -15.84 4.39
CA SER A 73 16.53 -14.81 5.09
C SER A 73 17.27 -13.48 5.17
N PHE A 74 18.57 -13.48 5.49
CA PHE A 74 19.37 -12.26 5.54
C PHE A 74 19.36 -11.51 4.19
N TRP A 75 19.64 -12.22 3.09
CA TRP A 75 19.63 -11.60 1.76
C TRP A 75 18.24 -11.14 1.32
N HIS A 76 17.18 -11.85 1.74
CA HIS A 76 15.81 -11.42 1.47
C HIS A 76 15.42 -10.19 2.29
N VAL A 77 15.92 -10.02 3.51
CA VAL A 77 15.74 -8.76 4.27
C VAL A 77 16.41 -7.60 3.56
N TYR A 78 17.65 -7.77 3.09
CA TYR A 78 18.33 -6.75 2.28
C TYR A 78 17.51 -6.42 1.03
N ALA A 79 17.10 -7.43 0.27
CA ALA A 79 16.30 -7.26 -0.93
C ALA A 79 14.96 -6.58 -0.65
N ASN A 80 14.29 -6.88 0.48
CA ASN A 80 13.05 -6.23 0.89
C ASN A 80 13.27 -4.73 1.15
N HIS A 81 14.28 -4.35 1.94
CA HIS A 81 14.59 -2.95 2.19
C HIS A 81 15.00 -2.22 0.91
N PHE A 82 15.76 -2.87 0.04
CA PHE A 82 16.15 -2.30 -1.26
C PHE A 82 14.93 -2.11 -2.17
N ARG A 83 14.01 -3.08 -2.25
CA ARG A 83 12.74 -2.95 -3.00
C ARG A 83 11.88 -1.83 -2.45
N PHE A 84 11.77 -1.70 -1.13
CA PHE A 84 11.07 -0.58 -0.50
C PHE A 84 11.67 0.77 -0.92
N GLY A 85 13.00 0.89 -0.86
CA GLY A 85 13.70 2.08 -1.34
C GLY A 85 13.43 2.37 -2.82
N GLN A 86 13.46 1.35 -3.69
CA GLN A 86 13.11 1.51 -5.11
C GLN A 86 11.68 2.04 -5.31
N ILE A 87 10.70 1.54 -4.53
CA ILE A 87 9.31 1.97 -4.62
C ILE A 87 9.15 3.44 -4.22
N ILE A 88 9.84 3.87 -3.14
CA ILE A 88 9.88 5.28 -2.76
C ILE A 88 10.49 6.14 -3.87
N LEU A 89 11.63 5.70 -4.43
CA LEU A 89 12.29 6.41 -5.52
C LEU A 89 11.40 6.48 -6.77
N ASP A 90 10.69 5.41 -7.11
CA ASP A 90 9.77 5.38 -8.25
C ASP A 90 8.61 6.36 -8.09
N ARG A 91 8.06 6.48 -6.88
CA ARG A 91 7.04 7.48 -6.56
C ARG A 91 7.53 8.90 -6.87
N PHE A 92 8.72 9.27 -6.40
CA PHE A 92 9.32 10.56 -6.74
C PHE A 92 9.65 10.69 -8.23
N GLY A 93 10.05 9.58 -8.87
CA GLY A 93 10.26 9.51 -10.30
C GLY A 93 9.00 9.87 -11.10
N VAL A 94 7.85 9.38 -10.68
CA VAL A 94 6.55 9.75 -11.28
C VAL A 94 6.26 11.25 -11.08
N TYR A 95 6.48 11.79 -9.90
CA TYR A 95 6.32 13.24 -9.64
C TYR A 95 7.25 14.09 -10.52
N ALA A 96 8.42 13.54 -10.88
CA ALA A 96 9.37 14.16 -11.81
C ALA A 96 9.05 13.92 -13.30
N GLY A 97 7.96 13.23 -13.63
CA GLY A 97 7.52 12.94 -15.00
C GLY A 97 8.15 11.70 -15.64
N LYS A 98 8.83 10.84 -14.87
CA LYS A 98 9.36 9.57 -15.42
C LYS A 98 8.20 8.60 -15.72
N LYS A 99 8.27 7.96 -16.89
CA LYS A 99 7.25 7.00 -17.33
C LYS A 99 7.57 5.58 -16.88
N TYR A 100 6.54 4.84 -16.49
CA TYR A 100 6.58 3.43 -16.14
C TYR A 100 5.62 2.66 -17.04
N ARG A 101 5.96 1.40 -17.30
CA ARG A 101 5.10 0.46 -18.01
C ARG A 101 4.27 -0.30 -17.00
N PHE A 102 2.97 -0.42 -17.26
CA PHE A 102 2.06 -1.22 -16.47
C PHE A 102 1.51 -2.37 -17.31
N VAL A 103 1.43 -3.54 -16.70
CA VAL A 103 0.69 -4.70 -17.19
C VAL A 103 -0.39 -4.97 -16.17
N THR A 104 -1.63 -5.11 -16.57
CA THR A 104 -2.74 -5.36 -15.63
C THR A 104 -3.38 -6.71 -15.94
N GLU A 105 -3.55 -7.53 -14.91
CA GLU A 105 -4.29 -8.78 -14.93
C GLU A 105 -5.59 -8.55 -14.16
N GLY A 106 -6.74 -8.96 -14.73
CA GLY A 106 -8.06 -8.75 -14.15
C GLY A 106 -8.65 -7.36 -14.38
N GLN A 107 -8.17 -6.61 -15.37
CA GLN A 107 -8.71 -5.27 -15.72
C GLN A 107 -10.20 -5.33 -16.06
N GLU A 108 -10.65 -6.43 -16.65
CA GLU A 108 -12.04 -6.67 -17.01
C GLU A 108 -13.00 -6.60 -15.81
N LEU A 109 -12.56 -7.04 -14.61
CA LEU A 109 -13.36 -6.94 -13.39
C LEU A 109 -13.63 -5.48 -12.99
N MET A 110 -12.62 -4.64 -13.15
CA MET A 110 -12.76 -3.21 -12.87
C MET A 110 -13.64 -2.53 -13.91
N ASP A 111 -13.43 -2.86 -15.18
CA ASP A 111 -14.22 -2.31 -16.30
C ASP A 111 -15.70 -2.69 -16.18
N GLU A 112 -16.01 -3.91 -15.77
CA GLU A 112 -17.36 -4.37 -15.50
C GLU A 112 -18.01 -3.56 -14.38
N LEU A 113 -17.35 -3.40 -13.22
CA LEU A 113 -17.90 -2.63 -12.10
C LEU A 113 -18.01 -1.13 -12.39
N GLU A 114 -17.16 -0.58 -13.25
CA GLU A 114 -17.30 0.80 -13.69
C GLU A 114 -18.50 1.02 -14.61
N ALA A 115 -18.95 -0.01 -15.34
CA ALA A 115 -20.13 0.06 -16.20
C ALA A 115 -21.45 0.01 -15.42
N HIS A 116 -21.45 -0.50 -14.17
CA HIS A 116 -22.61 -0.54 -13.30
C HIS A 116 -22.83 0.80 -12.57
N PRO A 117 -24.08 1.18 -12.21
CA PRO A 117 -24.34 2.44 -11.50
C PRO A 117 -23.81 2.46 -10.06
N GLU A 118 -23.76 1.31 -9.40
CA GLU A 118 -23.37 1.18 -8.00
C GLU A 118 -21.87 1.48 -7.80
N GLY A 119 -21.56 2.13 -6.66
CA GLY A 119 -20.19 2.27 -6.19
C GLY A 119 -19.59 0.94 -5.75
N PHE A 120 -18.27 0.86 -5.67
CA PHE A 120 -17.58 -0.33 -5.18
C PHE A 120 -16.33 0.01 -4.36
N VAL A 121 -15.83 -0.97 -3.61
CA VAL A 121 -14.65 -0.81 -2.78
C VAL A 121 -13.44 -1.46 -3.45
N LEU A 122 -12.32 -0.72 -3.48
CA LEU A 122 -11.05 -1.18 -4.00
C LEU A 122 -10.04 -1.30 -2.85
N LEU A 123 -9.68 -2.52 -2.48
CA LEU A 123 -8.78 -2.78 -1.37
C LEU A 123 -7.34 -2.94 -1.85
N SER A 124 -6.43 -2.27 -1.18
CA SER A 124 -5.00 -2.42 -1.34
C SER A 124 -4.34 -2.92 -0.07
N SER A 125 -3.03 -3.12 -0.10
CA SER A 125 -2.21 -3.47 1.07
C SER A 125 -0.83 -2.84 0.96
N HIS A 126 -0.04 -2.94 2.05
CA HIS A 126 1.34 -2.44 2.06
C HIS A 126 2.31 -3.44 1.38
N VAL A 127 1.90 -3.95 0.21
CA VAL A 127 2.69 -4.79 -0.67
C VAL A 127 2.90 -4.09 -2.00
N GLY A 128 4.09 -4.22 -2.59
CA GLY A 128 4.41 -3.55 -3.83
C GLY A 128 4.26 -2.02 -3.77
N ASN A 129 3.75 -1.39 -4.81
CA ASN A 129 3.60 0.06 -4.91
C ASN A 129 2.13 0.45 -5.13
N TYR A 130 1.31 0.37 -4.08
CA TYR A 130 -0.11 0.73 -4.17
C TYR A 130 -0.34 2.21 -4.54
N GLU A 131 0.59 3.11 -4.21
CA GLU A 131 0.46 4.53 -4.56
C GLU A 131 0.56 4.78 -6.07
N ILE A 132 1.34 3.95 -6.79
CA ILE A 132 1.46 4.05 -8.24
C ILE A 132 0.25 3.42 -8.97
N ALA A 133 -0.62 2.72 -8.25
CA ALA A 133 -1.83 2.10 -8.80
C ALA A 133 -2.71 3.11 -9.54
N GLY A 134 -2.84 4.34 -9.01
CA GLY A 134 -3.58 5.41 -9.64
C GLY A 134 -3.08 5.82 -11.04
N TYR A 135 -1.90 5.37 -11.45
CA TYR A 135 -1.39 5.56 -12.82
C TYR A 135 -1.71 4.41 -13.75
N SER A 136 -1.89 3.20 -13.21
CA SER A 136 -2.22 1.99 -13.99
C SER A 136 -3.72 1.76 -14.10
N LEU A 137 -4.42 1.98 -13.00
CA LEU A 137 -5.86 1.72 -12.85
C LEU A 137 -6.63 3.05 -12.89
N LYS A 138 -6.52 3.78 -13.99
CA LYS A 138 -7.27 5.02 -14.16
C LYS A 138 -8.74 4.71 -14.31
N PRO A 139 -9.61 5.24 -13.44
CA PRO A 139 -11.04 5.11 -13.62
C PRO A 139 -11.45 5.77 -14.93
N LYS A 140 -12.31 5.12 -15.69
CA LYS A 140 -12.80 5.62 -17.00
C LYS A 140 -13.99 6.55 -16.83
N SER A 141 -14.89 6.23 -15.92
CA SER A 141 -16.17 6.91 -15.75
C SER A 141 -16.43 7.35 -14.30
N LYS A 142 -16.08 6.52 -13.31
CA LYS A 142 -16.36 6.79 -11.91
C LYS A 142 -15.30 7.68 -11.26
N ARG A 143 -15.69 8.48 -10.28
CA ARG A 143 -14.75 9.20 -9.41
C ARG A 143 -14.09 8.22 -8.46
N PHE A 144 -12.78 8.38 -8.28
CA PHE A 144 -11.98 7.54 -7.41
C PHE A 144 -11.61 8.30 -6.14
N ASN A 145 -11.93 7.75 -4.99
CA ASN A 145 -11.67 8.35 -3.68
C ASN A 145 -10.69 7.49 -2.89
N ALA A 146 -9.47 7.97 -2.71
CA ALA A 146 -8.44 7.26 -1.95
C ALA A 146 -8.47 7.68 -0.48
N LEU A 147 -8.62 6.74 0.45
CA LEU A 147 -8.37 6.99 1.86
C LEU A 147 -6.88 7.21 2.08
N VAL A 148 -6.55 8.32 2.75
CA VAL A 148 -5.18 8.69 3.07
C VAL A 148 -5.05 9.05 4.54
N TYR A 149 -3.91 8.69 5.14
CA TYR A 149 -3.61 9.08 6.51
C TYR A 149 -3.33 10.58 6.60
N ALA A 150 -4.07 11.29 7.46
CA ALA A 150 -3.97 12.76 7.60
C ALA A 150 -2.68 13.23 8.30
N GLY A 151 -1.89 12.34 8.93
CA GLY A 151 -0.64 12.65 9.61
C GLY A 151 0.60 12.81 8.72
N GLU A 152 0.45 12.74 7.40
CA GLU A 152 1.53 12.98 6.43
C GLU A 152 1.92 14.47 6.38
N THR A 153 3.14 14.76 5.92
CA THR A 153 3.60 16.16 5.77
C THR A 153 2.79 16.90 4.70
N ALA A 154 2.58 18.22 4.91
CA ALA A 154 1.81 19.05 3.96
C ALA A 154 2.32 18.91 2.52
N THR A 155 3.64 18.88 2.32
CA THR A 155 4.26 18.75 0.99
C THR A 155 3.92 17.40 0.30
N VAL A 156 3.86 16.30 1.06
CA VAL A 156 3.44 14.98 0.52
C VAL A 156 1.98 15.03 0.15
N MET A 157 1.13 15.60 1.01
CA MET A 157 -0.30 15.73 0.76
C MET A 157 -0.60 16.61 -0.47
N GLU A 158 0.08 17.76 -0.60
CA GLU A 158 -0.06 18.66 -1.77
C GLU A 158 0.36 17.97 -3.07
N ASN A 159 1.51 17.30 -3.09
CA ASN A 159 1.98 16.58 -4.29
C ASN A 159 1.01 15.45 -4.66
N ARG A 160 0.52 14.69 -3.67
CA ARG A 160 -0.45 13.62 -3.88
C ARG A 160 -1.78 14.19 -4.39
N GLN A 161 -2.29 15.29 -3.78
CA GLN A 161 -3.51 15.97 -4.23
C GLN A 161 -3.40 16.44 -5.67
N LYS A 162 -2.31 17.13 -6.02
CA LYS A 162 -2.06 17.63 -7.38
C LYS A 162 -2.03 16.50 -8.40
N MET A 163 -1.44 15.37 -8.03
CA MET A 163 -1.34 14.21 -8.89
C MET A 163 -2.70 13.52 -9.11
N LEU A 164 -3.44 13.32 -8.02
CA LEU A 164 -4.72 12.62 -8.04
C LEU A 164 -5.79 13.45 -8.77
N SER A 165 -5.84 14.76 -8.54
CA SER A 165 -6.83 15.64 -9.17
C SER A 165 -6.76 15.68 -10.71
N GLN A 166 -5.57 15.42 -11.28
CA GLN A 166 -5.39 15.33 -12.72
C GLN A 166 -6.02 14.08 -13.36
N ASN A 167 -6.42 13.09 -12.55
CA ASN A 167 -6.93 11.80 -13.01
C ASN A 167 -8.34 11.49 -12.47
N ASN A 168 -9.17 12.48 -12.18
CA ASN A 168 -10.51 12.32 -11.58
C ASN A 168 -10.46 11.55 -10.24
N MET A 169 -9.41 11.79 -9.45
CA MET A 169 -9.20 11.16 -8.15
C MET A 169 -9.22 12.19 -7.04
N SER A 170 -9.80 11.82 -5.89
CA SER A 170 -9.89 12.62 -4.68
C SER A 170 -9.23 11.92 -3.50
N MET A 171 -8.92 12.67 -2.46
CA MET A 171 -8.46 12.11 -1.18
C MET A 171 -9.55 12.25 -0.12
N ILE A 172 -9.78 11.19 0.64
CA ILE A 172 -10.55 11.21 1.87
C ILE A 172 -9.54 11.07 3.04
N PRO A 173 -9.24 12.15 3.78
CA PRO A 173 -8.31 12.08 4.89
C PRO A 173 -8.95 11.33 6.07
N VAL A 174 -8.25 10.32 6.59
CA VAL A 174 -8.65 9.61 7.81
C VAL A 174 -8.44 10.53 9.01
N ARG A 175 -9.51 10.83 9.74
CA ARG A 175 -9.53 11.73 10.89
C ARG A 175 -10.05 11.03 12.14
N GLU A 176 -9.69 11.54 13.30
CA GLU A 176 -10.12 11.01 14.60
C GLU A 176 -11.63 11.23 14.85
N ASP A 177 -12.22 12.26 14.26
CA ASP A 177 -13.65 12.58 14.34
C ASP A 177 -14.56 11.65 13.52
N LEU A 178 -13.98 10.63 12.87
CA LEU A 178 -14.66 9.66 12.01
C LEU A 178 -15.40 10.26 10.80
N SER A 179 -15.20 11.54 10.47
CA SER A 179 -15.82 12.21 9.32
C SER A 179 -15.53 11.51 7.99
N HIS A 180 -14.40 10.83 7.88
CA HIS A 180 -14.04 10.00 6.72
C HIS A 180 -15.05 8.87 6.46
N LEU A 181 -15.69 8.29 7.49
CA LEU A 181 -16.68 7.24 7.32
C LEU A 181 -17.92 7.77 6.62
N PHE A 182 -18.33 9.02 6.94
CA PHE A 182 -19.43 9.67 6.27
C PHE A 182 -19.09 9.98 4.80
N ALA A 183 -17.90 10.51 4.55
CA ALA A 183 -17.42 10.79 3.19
C ALA A 183 -17.36 9.51 2.33
N MET A 184 -16.90 8.38 2.89
CA MET A 184 -16.90 7.09 2.21
C MET A 184 -18.31 6.62 1.86
N ASN A 185 -19.26 6.70 2.80
CA ASN A 185 -20.64 6.33 2.55
C ASN A 185 -21.27 7.18 1.44
N THR A 186 -21.05 8.50 1.47
CA THR A 186 -21.54 9.42 0.43
C THR A 186 -20.94 9.09 -0.94
N ALA A 187 -19.64 8.82 -1.02
CA ALA A 187 -18.99 8.45 -2.28
C ALA A 187 -19.60 7.17 -2.86
N ILE A 188 -19.79 6.14 -2.03
CA ILE A 188 -20.45 4.88 -2.48
C ILE A 188 -21.88 5.13 -2.94
N ASP A 189 -22.65 5.92 -2.22
CA ASP A 189 -24.05 6.23 -2.57
C ASP A 189 -24.16 7.03 -3.88
N ASN A 190 -23.12 7.79 -4.23
CA ASN A 190 -22.97 8.48 -5.51
C ASN A 190 -22.47 7.57 -6.65
N GLY A 191 -22.32 6.27 -6.43
CA GLY A 191 -21.79 5.33 -7.44
C GLY A 191 -20.28 5.43 -7.66
N GLU A 192 -19.53 6.01 -6.74
CA GLU A 192 -18.09 6.25 -6.86
C GLU A 192 -17.24 5.09 -6.31
N ILE A 193 -15.94 5.08 -6.62
CA ILE A 193 -14.97 4.11 -6.12
C ILE A 193 -14.39 4.63 -4.80
N VAL A 194 -14.35 3.79 -3.76
CA VAL A 194 -13.64 4.08 -2.51
C VAL A 194 -12.47 3.10 -2.37
N SER A 195 -11.24 3.62 -2.32
CA SER A 195 -10.03 2.81 -2.20
C SER A 195 -9.36 3.01 -0.84
N MET A 196 -8.96 1.89 -0.22
CA MET A 196 -8.28 1.90 1.07
C MET A 196 -7.36 0.69 1.28
N PRO A 197 -6.28 0.83 2.08
CA PRO A 197 -5.51 -0.32 2.52
C PRO A 197 -6.33 -1.14 3.55
N ALA A 198 -6.24 -2.47 3.46
CA ALA A 198 -7.02 -3.39 4.27
C ALA A 198 -6.16 -4.43 5.04
N ASP A 199 -4.87 -4.15 5.23
CA ASP A 199 -3.93 -5.06 5.88
C ASP A 199 -3.44 -4.58 7.25
N ARG A 200 -3.67 -3.31 7.65
CA ARG A 200 -3.21 -2.77 8.95
C ARG A 200 -4.37 -2.27 9.78
N ILE A 201 -4.36 -2.66 11.04
CA ILE A 201 -5.31 -2.16 12.04
C ILE A 201 -4.78 -0.82 12.58
N PHE A 202 -5.65 0.17 12.62
CA PHE A 202 -5.34 1.48 13.14
C PHE A 202 -6.22 1.79 14.37
N GLY A 203 -5.58 2.07 15.50
CA GLY A 203 -6.30 2.37 16.76
C GLY A 203 -7.26 1.27 17.19
N SER A 204 -8.46 1.63 17.65
CA SER A 204 -9.49 0.71 18.18
C SER A 204 -10.40 0.06 17.13
N GLN A 205 -9.94 -0.07 15.88
CA GLN A 205 -10.76 -0.66 14.82
C GLN A 205 -11.16 -2.11 15.13
N LYS A 206 -12.40 -2.46 14.77
CA LYS A 206 -12.84 -3.86 14.75
C LYS A 206 -12.03 -4.64 13.72
N ALA A 207 -11.62 -5.85 14.09
CA ALA A 207 -10.82 -6.73 13.25
C ALA A 207 -11.56 -8.03 12.95
N ALA A 208 -11.32 -8.57 11.75
CA ALA A 208 -11.63 -9.95 11.38
C ALA A 208 -10.40 -10.83 11.66
N GLU A 209 -10.59 -11.98 12.28
CA GLU A 209 -9.56 -13.02 12.33
C GLU A 209 -9.59 -13.82 11.02
N CYS A 210 -8.44 -13.88 10.35
CA CYS A 210 -8.26 -14.64 9.11
C CYS A 210 -7.05 -15.58 9.26
N MET A 211 -7.07 -16.70 8.57
CA MET A 211 -5.87 -17.52 8.40
C MET A 211 -4.94 -16.82 7.40
N PHE A 212 -3.66 -16.67 7.77
CA PHE A 212 -2.67 -16.02 6.95
C PHE A 212 -1.29 -16.63 7.22
N PHE A 213 -0.67 -17.23 6.22
CA PHE A 213 0.55 -18.03 6.36
C PHE A 213 0.44 -19.12 7.42
N GLY A 214 -0.71 -19.78 7.50
CA GLY A 214 -0.96 -20.91 8.40
C GLY A 214 -1.24 -20.53 9.87
N GLU A 215 -1.34 -19.25 10.20
CA GLU A 215 -1.70 -18.77 11.54
C GLU A 215 -2.80 -17.71 11.49
N LYS A 216 -3.50 -17.54 12.61
CA LYS A 216 -4.51 -16.48 12.76
C LYS A 216 -3.84 -15.12 12.77
N ALA A 217 -4.31 -14.24 11.90
CA ALA A 217 -3.91 -12.83 11.82
C ALA A 217 -5.16 -11.95 11.82
N ARG A 218 -5.00 -10.70 12.25
CA ARG A 218 -6.11 -9.75 12.34
C ARG A 218 -6.07 -8.78 11.17
N PHE A 219 -7.22 -8.59 10.51
CA PHE A 219 -7.40 -7.64 9.41
C PHE A 219 -8.48 -6.62 9.76
N PRO A 220 -8.37 -5.34 9.34
CA PRO A 220 -9.37 -4.33 9.66
C PRO A 220 -10.72 -4.67 9.02
N MET A 221 -11.80 -4.62 9.83
CA MET A 221 -13.15 -5.03 9.39
C MET A 221 -13.90 -3.92 8.64
N GLY A 222 -13.44 -2.67 8.68
CA GLY A 222 -14.24 -1.51 8.24
C GLY A 222 -14.70 -1.58 6.80
N ALA A 223 -13.80 -1.90 5.87
CA ALA A 223 -14.13 -2.01 4.44
C ALA A 223 -15.12 -3.15 4.14
N PHE A 224 -14.89 -4.31 4.75
CA PHE A 224 -15.75 -5.49 4.58
C PHE A 224 -17.16 -5.27 5.16
N ALA A 225 -17.24 -4.60 6.32
CA ALA A 225 -18.52 -4.24 6.93
C ALA A 225 -19.29 -3.22 6.09
N LEU A 226 -18.61 -2.22 5.50
CA LEU A 226 -19.20 -1.26 4.59
C LEU A 226 -19.79 -1.96 3.36
N ALA A 227 -18.98 -2.79 2.71
CA ALA A 227 -19.40 -3.49 1.50
C ALA A 227 -20.57 -4.44 1.76
N SER A 228 -20.50 -5.21 2.85
CA SER A 228 -21.60 -6.11 3.24
C SER A 228 -22.90 -5.33 3.56
N LYS A 229 -22.80 -4.23 4.31
CA LYS A 229 -23.98 -3.40 4.67
C LYS A 229 -24.65 -2.78 3.44
N LYS A 230 -23.85 -2.38 2.46
CA LYS A 230 -24.33 -1.72 1.22
C LYS A 230 -24.62 -2.72 0.10
N ASN A 231 -24.30 -3.99 0.28
CA ASN A 231 -24.39 -5.04 -0.75
C ASN A 231 -23.66 -4.66 -2.05
N ILE A 232 -22.41 -4.15 -1.92
CA ILE A 232 -21.60 -3.70 -3.04
C ILE A 232 -20.38 -4.59 -3.26
N ALA A 233 -19.86 -4.58 -4.47
CA ALA A 233 -18.70 -5.37 -4.86
C ALA A 233 -17.40 -4.85 -4.20
N MET A 234 -16.46 -5.76 -4.01
CA MET A 234 -15.09 -5.48 -3.55
C MET A 234 -14.07 -6.08 -4.51
N LEU A 235 -13.04 -5.32 -4.83
CA LEU A 235 -11.85 -5.79 -5.52
C LEU A 235 -10.62 -5.61 -4.63
N ALA A 236 -9.69 -6.55 -4.71
CA ALA A 236 -8.33 -6.38 -4.20
C ALA A 236 -7.40 -5.99 -5.33
N VAL A 237 -6.48 -5.05 -5.08
CA VAL A 237 -5.49 -4.58 -6.05
C VAL A 237 -4.11 -4.60 -5.45
N PHE A 238 -3.18 -5.28 -6.16
CA PHE A 238 -1.78 -5.38 -5.78
C PHE A 238 -0.91 -4.95 -6.97
N VAL A 239 -0.05 -3.95 -6.79
CA VAL A 239 0.79 -3.40 -7.86
C VAL A 239 2.25 -3.71 -7.57
N MET A 240 2.78 -4.72 -8.25
CA MET A 240 4.08 -5.31 -7.97
C MET A 240 5.14 -4.82 -8.96
N LYS A 241 6.32 -4.52 -8.45
CA LYS A 241 7.46 -4.16 -9.31
C LYS A 241 8.07 -5.41 -9.92
N GLU A 242 7.97 -5.53 -11.25
CA GLU A 242 8.54 -6.66 -12.01
C GLU A 242 9.99 -6.41 -12.40
N SER A 243 10.28 -5.21 -12.92
CA SER A 243 11.60 -4.89 -13.41
C SER A 243 11.94 -3.41 -13.19
N TYR A 244 12.96 -2.91 -13.85
CA TYR A 244 13.48 -1.55 -13.70
C TYR A 244 12.40 -0.45 -13.79
N ARG A 245 11.49 -0.53 -14.78
CA ARG A 245 10.40 0.44 -14.99
C ARG A 245 9.07 -0.24 -15.30
N THR A 246 8.90 -1.51 -14.95
CA THR A 246 7.67 -2.25 -15.23
C THR A 246 7.02 -2.67 -13.93
N TYR A 247 5.73 -2.44 -13.85
CA TYR A 247 4.86 -2.86 -12.77
C TYR A 247 3.78 -3.80 -13.30
N HIS A 248 3.40 -4.77 -12.50
CA HIS A 248 2.28 -5.66 -12.76
C HIS A 248 1.20 -5.39 -11.73
N ALA A 249 0.01 -5.01 -12.17
CA ALA A 249 -1.16 -4.81 -11.36
C ALA A 249 -2.04 -6.06 -11.43
N TYR A 250 -2.39 -6.61 -10.26
CA TYR A 250 -3.30 -7.73 -10.09
C TYR A 250 -4.61 -7.21 -9.53
N VAL A 251 -5.72 -7.38 -10.27
CA VAL A 251 -7.07 -7.05 -9.83
C VAL A 251 -7.80 -8.36 -9.56
N ARG A 252 -8.32 -8.54 -8.35
CA ARG A 252 -8.97 -9.77 -7.89
C ARG A 252 -10.32 -9.46 -7.27
N GLY A 253 -11.38 -10.18 -7.67
CA GLY A 253 -12.67 -10.14 -6.97
C GLY A 253 -12.56 -10.79 -5.60
N ILE A 254 -13.12 -10.15 -4.57
CA ILE A 254 -13.15 -10.68 -3.21
C ILE A 254 -14.54 -10.55 -2.59
N LYS A 255 -14.89 -11.44 -1.67
CA LYS A 255 -16.21 -11.49 -1.02
C LYS A 255 -16.13 -11.10 0.46
N ASN A 256 -15.02 -11.36 1.11
CA ASN A 256 -14.85 -11.17 2.56
C ASN A 256 -13.37 -10.98 2.95
N ALA A 257 -13.11 -10.82 4.25
CA ALA A 257 -11.76 -10.60 4.75
C ALA A 257 -10.83 -11.81 4.56
N GLN A 258 -11.34 -13.05 4.60
CA GLN A 258 -10.53 -14.23 4.34
C GLN A 258 -10.09 -14.28 2.88
N ASP A 259 -11.01 -14.03 1.93
CA ASP A 259 -10.65 -13.96 0.50
C ASP A 259 -9.55 -12.92 0.24
N PHE A 260 -9.62 -11.77 0.94
CA PHE A 260 -8.57 -10.75 0.85
C PHE A 260 -7.23 -11.26 1.40
N ALA A 261 -7.24 -11.94 2.57
CA ALA A 261 -6.05 -12.50 3.18
C ALA A 261 -5.41 -13.57 2.29
N ASP A 262 -6.22 -14.46 1.68
CA ASP A 262 -5.76 -15.51 0.78
C ASP A 262 -5.09 -14.92 -0.48
N ASN A 263 -5.72 -13.92 -1.09
CA ASN A 263 -5.16 -13.21 -2.25
C ASN A 263 -3.88 -12.45 -1.90
N LEU A 264 -3.82 -11.82 -0.72
CA LEU A 264 -2.61 -11.16 -0.22
C LEU A 264 -1.50 -12.19 0.01
N GLU A 265 -1.80 -13.35 0.60
CA GLU A 265 -0.83 -14.42 0.81
C GLU A 265 -0.26 -14.93 -0.51
N ASP A 266 -1.10 -15.16 -1.53
CA ASP A 266 -0.67 -15.57 -2.87
C ASP A 266 0.33 -14.57 -3.46
N ILE A 267 0.00 -13.29 -3.44
CA ILE A 267 0.86 -12.21 -3.92
C ILE A 267 2.18 -12.13 -3.12
N VAL A 268 2.11 -12.24 -1.80
CA VAL A 268 3.32 -12.19 -0.96
C VAL A 268 4.20 -13.43 -1.19
N ARG A 269 3.65 -14.60 -1.43
CA ARG A 269 4.42 -15.81 -1.82
C ARG A 269 5.11 -15.64 -3.16
N LYS A 270 4.44 -15.00 -4.12
CA LYS A 270 5.00 -14.69 -5.45
C LYS A 270 6.07 -13.60 -5.39
N TYR A 271 5.90 -12.58 -4.54
CA TYR A 271 6.79 -11.43 -4.39
C TYR A 271 7.25 -11.19 -2.94
N PRO A 272 7.93 -12.14 -2.30
CA PRO A 272 8.16 -12.12 -0.86
C PRO A 272 9.01 -10.93 -0.38
N THR A 273 9.83 -10.35 -1.25
CA THR A 273 10.63 -9.16 -0.94
C THR A 273 9.90 -7.83 -1.13
N GLN A 274 8.62 -7.85 -1.48
CA GLN A 274 7.82 -6.65 -1.70
C GLN A 274 6.68 -6.48 -0.69
N TRP A 275 6.66 -7.23 0.41
CA TRP A 275 5.78 -7.01 1.53
C TRP A 275 6.50 -6.17 2.59
N PHE A 276 6.04 -4.92 2.81
CA PHE A 276 6.76 -3.93 3.62
C PHE A 276 6.17 -3.81 5.02
N ASN A 277 6.24 -4.90 5.75
CA ASN A 277 5.64 -5.02 7.07
C ASN A 277 6.73 -5.05 8.16
N TYR A 278 7.19 -3.86 8.57
CA TYR A 278 8.31 -3.67 9.49
C TYR A 278 7.92 -3.75 10.99
N PHE A 279 6.85 -4.47 11.30
CA PHE A 279 6.38 -4.75 12.66
C PHE A 279 5.87 -6.21 12.75
N ASP A 280 5.56 -6.68 13.97
CA ASP A 280 5.04 -8.03 14.16
C ASP A 280 3.55 -8.09 13.77
N PHE A 281 3.29 -8.47 12.53
CA PHE A 281 1.96 -8.45 11.90
C PHE A 281 0.94 -9.32 12.66
N TRP A 282 1.38 -10.46 13.20
CA TRP A 282 0.48 -11.37 13.91
C TRP A 282 0.14 -10.90 15.33
N LYS A 283 0.74 -9.78 15.79
CA LYS A 283 0.47 -9.13 17.07
C LYS A 283 -0.25 -7.79 16.96
N GLN A 284 -0.74 -7.43 15.78
CA GLN A 284 -1.53 -6.22 15.64
C GLN A 284 -2.94 -6.34 16.19
#